data_f084a519573a881dfdb6b83808c06bc8
#
_entry.id   f084a519573a881dfdb6b83808c06bc8
#
_cell.length_a   1.000
_cell.length_b   1.000
_cell.length_c   1.000
_cell.angle_alpha   90.00
_cell.angle_beta   90.00
_cell.angle_gamma   90.00
#
_symmetry.space_group_name_H-M   'P 1'
#
loop_
_entity.id
_entity.type
_entity.pdbx_description
1 polymer ?
#
loop_
_entity_poly.entity_id
_entity_poly.type
_entity_poly.pdbx_seq_one_letter_code
_entity_poly.pdbx_strand_id
1 'polypeptide(L)'
;MVTAEATYRENAISRYLNHAARELVAGVVTRLRADRSPVRILELGAGVGGTTDDVVAGLTGLPVEYHFTDVSNFFLDAARRRFADRSWMRFAIVDMNADLAQQPRYDLVIASNVLHNAHHIGHTLGELRELLNLGGAVVFIETVVAHSQLLTSVHFLMSPAPGQPHAGAADVRAGTDRIFLTEEEWVGQLTAAGLRPVVVLPAADHPLALLDQRVFAAVRDA
;
A
#
# COMPACT_ATOMS: atom_id res chain seq x y z
N MET A 1 -15.66 8.92 11.99
CA MET A 1 -14.67 9.18 10.92
C MET A 1 -13.52 10.06 11.38
N VAL A 2 -13.77 11.21 12.00
CA VAL A 2 -12.70 12.13 12.48
C VAL A 2 -11.63 11.45 13.34
N THR A 3 -11.99 10.51 14.22
CA THR A 3 -11.05 9.85 15.14
C THR A 3 -10.11 8.85 14.43
N ALA A 4 -10.57 8.15 13.39
CA ALA A 4 -9.73 7.22 12.63
C ALA A 4 -8.75 7.98 11.70
N GLU A 5 -9.20 9.09 11.09
CA GLU A 5 -8.35 9.96 10.28
C GLU A 5 -7.17 10.54 11.08
N ALA A 6 -7.43 11.02 12.31
CA ALA A 6 -6.40 11.59 13.18
C ALA A 6 -5.28 10.58 13.48
N THR A 7 -5.63 9.31 13.72
CA THR A 7 -4.65 8.26 14.05
C THR A 7 -3.67 8.00 12.91
N TYR A 8 -4.11 8.10 11.65
CA TYR A 8 -3.28 7.82 10.46
C TYR A 8 -2.62 9.06 9.83
N ARG A 9 -2.96 10.27 10.26
CA ARG A 9 -2.46 11.51 9.64
C ARG A 9 -1.69 12.43 10.59
N GLU A 10 -2.01 12.46 11.88
CA GLU A 10 -1.56 13.54 12.76
C GLU A 10 -0.33 13.19 13.61
N ASN A 11 0.08 11.92 13.70
CA ASN A 11 1.30 11.57 14.42
C ASN A 11 2.57 11.77 13.56
N ALA A 12 3.72 11.93 14.21
CA ALA A 12 4.98 12.27 13.55
C ALA A 12 5.42 11.22 12.52
N ILE A 13 5.22 9.93 12.82
CA ILE A 13 5.62 8.85 11.90
C ILE A 13 4.72 8.81 10.67
N SER A 14 3.40 8.92 10.83
CA SER A 14 2.48 8.91 9.69
C SER A 14 2.75 10.08 8.76
N ARG A 15 2.99 11.28 9.29
CA ARG A 15 3.37 12.45 8.46
C ARG A 15 4.67 12.21 7.69
N TYR A 16 5.67 11.63 8.35
CA TYR A 16 6.94 11.31 7.69
C TYR A 16 6.74 10.29 6.57
N LEU A 17 6.04 9.19 6.84
CA LEU A 17 5.84 8.11 5.87
C LEU A 17 4.96 8.54 4.69
N ASN A 18 3.87 9.29 4.95
CA ASN A 18 3.01 9.82 3.89
C ASN A 18 3.78 10.81 3.02
N HIS A 19 4.61 11.68 3.62
CA HIS A 19 5.47 12.58 2.85
C HIS A 19 6.50 11.80 2.02
N ALA A 20 7.15 10.79 2.60
CA ALA A 20 8.10 9.94 1.88
C ALA A 20 7.40 9.18 0.72
N ALA A 21 6.21 8.62 0.95
CA ALA A 21 5.41 7.97 -0.09
C ALA A 21 5.05 8.95 -1.21
N ARG A 22 4.62 10.18 -0.88
CA ARG A 22 4.35 11.25 -1.85
C ARG A 22 5.56 11.52 -2.73
N GLU A 23 6.74 11.74 -2.14
CA GLU A 23 7.96 12.05 -2.90
C GLU A 23 8.41 10.87 -3.77
N LEU A 24 8.33 9.64 -3.26
CA LEU A 24 8.63 8.43 -4.03
C LEU A 24 7.68 8.28 -5.22
N VAL A 25 6.39 8.42 -5.01
CA VAL A 25 5.36 8.33 -6.06
C VAL A 25 5.55 9.41 -7.11
N ALA A 26 5.73 10.67 -6.70
CA ALA A 26 5.96 11.79 -7.63
C ALA A 26 7.26 11.59 -8.43
N GLY A 27 8.31 11.07 -7.81
CA GLY A 27 9.58 10.73 -8.47
C GLY A 27 9.42 9.63 -9.51
N VAL A 28 8.70 8.55 -9.18
CA VAL A 28 8.40 7.45 -10.12
C VAL A 28 7.59 7.96 -11.31
N VAL A 29 6.51 8.72 -11.07
CA VAL A 29 5.67 9.31 -12.13
C VAL A 29 6.49 10.23 -13.02
N THR A 30 7.31 11.10 -12.44
CA THR A 30 8.18 12.02 -13.20
C THR A 30 9.15 11.27 -14.11
N ARG A 31 9.70 10.16 -13.64
CA ARG A 31 10.60 9.29 -14.44
C ARG A 31 9.83 8.60 -15.58
N LEU A 32 8.64 8.07 -15.31
CA LEU A 32 7.90 7.24 -16.26
C LEU A 32 7.13 8.06 -17.30
N ARG A 33 6.76 9.32 -17.00
CA ARG A 33 5.93 10.16 -17.89
C ARG A 33 6.56 10.46 -19.26
N ALA A 34 7.85 10.29 -19.40
CA ALA A 34 8.55 10.47 -20.68
C ALA A 34 8.12 9.40 -21.70
N ASP A 35 7.93 8.17 -21.22
CA ASP A 35 7.63 7.00 -22.06
C ASP A 35 6.15 6.58 -21.97
N ARG A 36 5.42 7.07 -20.95
CA ARG A 36 4.05 6.68 -20.63
C ARG A 36 3.22 7.88 -20.21
N SER A 37 2.12 8.11 -20.92
CA SER A 37 1.20 9.21 -20.59
C SER A 37 -0.23 8.84 -20.97
N PRO A 38 -1.15 8.78 -20.00
CA PRO A 38 -0.95 8.99 -18.55
C PRO A 38 -0.22 7.81 -17.88
N VAL A 39 0.50 8.09 -16.78
CA VAL A 39 1.03 7.09 -15.87
C VAL A 39 -0.12 6.51 -15.05
N ARG A 40 -0.31 5.20 -15.07
CA ARG A 40 -1.44 4.52 -14.42
C ARG A 40 -1.05 4.04 -13.04
N ILE A 41 -1.80 4.49 -12.04
CA ILE A 41 -1.57 4.23 -10.63
C ILE A 41 -2.74 3.42 -10.06
N LEU A 42 -2.45 2.35 -9.34
CA LEU A 42 -3.40 1.59 -8.52
C LEU A 42 -3.09 1.84 -7.05
N GLU A 43 -4.05 2.28 -6.27
CA GLU A 43 -3.98 2.25 -4.80
C GLU A 43 -4.90 1.16 -4.26
N LEU A 44 -4.32 0.21 -3.54
CA LEU A 44 -5.03 -0.90 -2.89
C LEU A 44 -5.38 -0.57 -1.45
N GLY A 45 -6.63 -0.85 -1.05
CA GLY A 45 -7.10 -0.69 0.32
C GLY A 45 -6.92 0.73 0.85
N ALA A 46 -7.29 1.72 0.04
CA ALA A 46 -7.07 3.14 0.33
C ALA A 46 -7.81 3.65 1.58
N GLY A 47 -8.86 2.95 2.04
CA GLY A 47 -9.58 3.22 3.28
C GLY A 47 -10.12 4.66 3.35
N VAL A 48 -9.79 5.35 4.42
CA VAL A 48 -10.18 6.76 4.63
C VAL A 48 -9.38 7.75 3.77
N GLY A 49 -8.42 7.29 2.97
CA GLY A 49 -7.63 8.14 2.08
C GLY A 49 -6.56 8.99 2.78
N GLY A 50 -6.05 8.53 3.93
CA GLY A 50 -5.06 9.27 4.70
C GLY A 50 -3.76 9.50 3.93
N THR A 51 -3.19 8.45 3.33
CA THR A 51 -2.02 8.52 2.46
C THR A 51 -2.37 9.11 1.10
N THR A 52 -3.57 8.82 0.58
CA THR A 52 -4.04 9.31 -0.72
C THR A 52 -3.96 10.83 -0.83
N ASP A 53 -4.34 11.57 0.21
CA ASP A 53 -4.30 13.05 0.19
C ASP A 53 -2.91 13.59 -0.10
N ASP A 54 -1.91 13.07 0.61
CA ASP A 54 -0.53 13.50 0.46
C ASP A 54 0.00 13.12 -0.94
N VAL A 55 -0.27 11.90 -1.39
CA VAL A 55 0.12 11.41 -2.72
C VAL A 55 -0.52 12.25 -3.82
N VAL A 56 -1.84 12.45 -3.78
CA VAL A 56 -2.60 13.23 -4.78
C VAL A 56 -2.11 14.68 -4.85
N ALA A 57 -1.74 15.29 -3.72
CA ALA A 57 -1.14 16.62 -3.71
C ALA A 57 0.19 16.67 -4.48
N GLY A 58 1.01 15.61 -4.40
CA GLY A 58 2.27 15.48 -5.14
C GLY A 58 2.10 15.22 -6.65
N LEU A 59 0.92 14.78 -7.08
CA LEU A 59 0.61 14.46 -8.47
C LEU A 59 -0.03 15.62 -9.25
N THR A 60 -0.27 16.75 -8.61
CA THR A 60 -0.92 17.90 -9.26
C THR A 60 -0.11 18.36 -10.47
N GLY A 61 -0.77 18.44 -11.64
CA GLY A 61 -0.12 18.85 -12.90
C GLY A 61 0.67 17.74 -13.60
N LEU A 62 0.72 16.53 -13.07
CA LEU A 62 1.32 15.38 -13.72
C LEU A 62 0.25 14.60 -14.53
N PRO A 63 0.60 14.01 -15.68
CA PRO A 63 -0.33 13.23 -16.49
C PRO A 63 -0.52 11.84 -15.88
N VAL A 64 -1.53 11.68 -15.04
CA VAL A 64 -1.82 10.42 -14.31
C VAL A 64 -3.26 9.97 -14.49
N GLU A 65 -3.48 8.67 -14.39
CA GLU A 65 -4.76 8.02 -14.14
C GLU A 65 -4.64 7.26 -12.81
N TYR A 66 -5.43 7.64 -11.82
CA TYR A 66 -5.34 7.11 -10.46
C TYR A 66 -6.57 6.27 -10.12
N HIS A 67 -6.36 5.01 -9.81
CA HIS A 67 -7.41 4.09 -9.38
C HIS A 67 -7.35 3.94 -7.86
N PHE A 68 -8.23 4.66 -7.17
CA PHE A 68 -8.48 4.50 -5.74
C PHE A 68 -9.35 3.27 -5.52
N THR A 69 -8.84 2.26 -4.83
CA THR A 69 -9.59 1.02 -4.63
C THR A 69 -9.65 0.60 -3.17
N ASP A 70 -10.76 -0.04 -2.82
CA ASP A 70 -11.01 -0.60 -1.50
C ASP A 70 -12.04 -1.75 -1.64
N VAL A 71 -12.16 -2.62 -0.63
CA VAL A 71 -13.20 -3.64 -0.57
C VAL A 71 -14.53 -3.09 -0.06
N SER A 72 -14.56 -1.88 0.49
CA SER A 72 -15.71 -1.24 1.12
C SER A 72 -16.30 -0.11 0.26
N ASN A 73 -17.53 -0.26 -0.17
CA ASN A 73 -18.28 0.83 -0.82
C ASN A 73 -18.39 2.08 0.05
N PHE A 74 -18.41 1.94 1.37
CA PHE A 74 -18.45 3.07 2.29
C PHE A 74 -17.25 4.02 2.10
N PHE A 75 -16.04 3.46 1.98
CA PHE A 75 -14.83 4.26 1.72
C PHE A 75 -14.83 4.84 0.31
N LEU A 76 -15.24 4.05 -0.69
CA LEU A 76 -15.32 4.53 -2.07
C LEU A 76 -16.29 5.71 -2.23
N ASP A 77 -17.45 5.67 -1.59
CA ASP A 77 -18.43 6.76 -1.64
C ASP A 77 -17.93 8.02 -0.93
N ALA A 78 -17.21 7.87 0.17
CA ALA A 78 -16.56 8.98 0.84
C ALA A 78 -15.46 9.61 -0.04
N ALA A 79 -14.63 8.77 -0.67
CA ALA A 79 -13.57 9.21 -1.58
C ALA A 79 -14.11 9.90 -2.84
N ARG A 80 -15.18 9.38 -3.46
CA ARG A 80 -15.84 10.04 -4.61
C ARG A 80 -16.28 11.46 -4.30
N ARG A 81 -16.82 11.69 -3.09
CA ARG A 81 -17.20 13.05 -2.65
C ARG A 81 -15.97 13.92 -2.38
N ARG A 82 -14.95 13.37 -1.72
CA ARG A 82 -13.75 14.08 -1.33
C ARG A 82 -12.91 14.54 -2.52
N PHE A 83 -12.78 13.70 -3.52
CA PHE A 83 -11.94 13.93 -4.71
C PHE A 83 -12.76 14.22 -5.98
N ALA A 84 -13.97 14.77 -5.83
CA ALA A 84 -14.90 15.04 -6.94
C ALA A 84 -14.33 16.00 -8.00
N ASP A 85 -13.39 16.87 -7.61
CA ASP A 85 -12.68 17.80 -8.48
C ASP A 85 -11.51 17.15 -9.27
N ARG A 86 -11.17 15.89 -8.99
CA ARG A 86 -10.07 15.14 -9.60
C ARG A 86 -10.56 14.24 -10.74
N SER A 87 -10.75 14.78 -11.93
CA SER A 87 -11.31 14.05 -13.09
C SER A 87 -10.45 12.85 -13.54
N TRP A 88 -9.19 12.80 -13.15
CA TRP A 88 -8.24 11.72 -13.43
C TRP A 88 -8.28 10.58 -12.39
N MET A 89 -9.13 10.68 -11.36
CA MET A 89 -9.34 9.59 -10.40
C MET A 89 -10.50 8.68 -10.81
N ARG A 90 -10.32 7.38 -10.55
CA ARG A 90 -11.33 6.33 -10.70
C ARG A 90 -11.48 5.61 -9.36
N PHE A 91 -12.66 5.04 -9.11
CA PHE A 91 -12.99 4.40 -7.84
C PHE A 91 -13.62 3.04 -8.11
N ALA A 92 -13.03 1.96 -7.60
CA ALA A 92 -13.48 0.60 -7.84
C ALA A 92 -13.30 -0.30 -6.60
N ILE A 93 -14.14 -1.34 -6.52
CA ILE A 93 -13.90 -2.45 -5.60
C ILE A 93 -12.76 -3.30 -6.17
N VAL A 94 -11.70 -3.49 -5.38
CA VAL A 94 -10.64 -4.46 -5.67
C VAL A 94 -10.27 -5.14 -4.36
N ASP A 95 -10.32 -6.46 -4.34
CA ASP A 95 -9.85 -7.30 -3.24
C ASP A 95 -8.51 -7.92 -3.63
N MET A 96 -7.46 -7.64 -2.88
CA MET A 96 -6.12 -8.20 -3.13
C MET A 96 -6.01 -9.71 -2.84
N ASN A 97 -7.02 -10.29 -2.19
CA ASN A 97 -7.12 -11.73 -1.94
C ASN A 97 -7.93 -12.47 -3.01
N ALA A 98 -8.49 -11.75 -3.99
CA ALA A 98 -9.12 -12.29 -5.17
C ALA A 98 -8.14 -12.37 -6.33
N ASP A 99 -8.53 -13.01 -7.44
CA ASP A 99 -7.75 -13.04 -8.68
C ASP A 99 -7.61 -11.64 -9.28
N LEU A 100 -6.41 -11.10 -9.31
CA LEU A 100 -6.09 -9.80 -9.88
C LEU A 100 -5.79 -9.84 -11.39
N ALA A 101 -5.77 -11.02 -12.04
CA ALA A 101 -5.41 -11.17 -13.45
C ALA A 101 -6.35 -10.42 -14.41
N GLN A 102 -7.58 -10.12 -13.97
CA GLN A 102 -8.55 -9.35 -14.75
C GLN A 102 -8.34 -7.82 -14.64
N GLN A 103 -7.48 -7.37 -13.74
CA GLN A 103 -7.18 -5.95 -13.62
C GLN A 103 -6.27 -5.50 -14.77
N PRO A 104 -6.41 -4.26 -15.23
CA PRO A 104 -5.50 -3.70 -16.21
C PRO A 104 -4.07 -3.58 -15.63
N ARG A 105 -3.07 -3.44 -16.50
CA ARG A 105 -1.71 -3.19 -16.06
C ARG A 105 -1.54 -1.75 -15.59
N TYR A 106 -0.66 -1.58 -14.60
CA TYR A 106 -0.33 -0.32 -13.96
C TYR A 106 1.17 -0.03 -14.07
N ASP A 107 1.54 1.21 -13.88
CA ASP A 107 2.92 1.65 -13.81
C ASP A 107 3.40 1.80 -12.37
N LEU A 108 2.45 1.98 -11.46
CA LEU A 108 2.69 2.12 -10.04
C LEU A 108 1.56 1.50 -9.24
N VAL A 109 1.89 0.73 -8.22
CA VAL A 109 0.96 0.25 -7.19
C VAL A 109 1.32 0.91 -5.87
N ILE A 110 0.30 1.39 -5.15
CA ILE A 110 0.41 1.98 -3.83
C ILE A 110 -0.43 1.15 -2.86
N ALA A 111 0.08 0.93 -1.65
CA ALA A 111 -0.66 0.28 -0.57
C ALA A 111 -0.22 0.86 0.78
N SER A 112 -1.15 1.18 1.66
CA SER A 112 -0.80 1.75 2.97
C SER A 112 -1.51 1.01 4.09
N ASN A 113 -0.73 0.30 4.91
CA ASN A 113 -1.22 -0.50 6.03
C ASN A 113 -2.36 -1.46 5.61
N VAL A 114 -2.16 -2.19 4.54
CA VAL A 114 -3.16 -3.11 3.98
C VAL A 114 -2.59 -4.45 3.53
N LEU A 115 -1.33 -4.51 3.06
CA LEU A 115 -0.75 -5.74 2.53
C LEU A 115 -0.61 -6.84 3.59
N HIS A 116 -0.49 -6.47 4.87
CA HIS A 116 -0.51 -7.43 5.97
C HIS A 116 -1.83 -8.22 6.07
N ASN A 117 -2.93 -7.74 5.45
CA ASN A 117 -4.21 -8.46 5.35
C ASN A 117 -4.23 -9.55 4.28
N ALA A 118 -3.17 -9.69 3.49
CA ALA A 118 -3.08 -10.76 2.50
C ALA A 118 -3.15 -12.15 3.15
N HIS A 119 -3.94 -13.06 2.56
CA HIS A 119 -3.98 -14.45 3.00
C HIS A 119 -2.63 -15.16 2.80
N HIS A 120 -1.93 -14.80 1.72
CA HIS A 120 -0.59 -15.28 1.39
C HIS A 120 0.21 -14.17 0.72
N ILE A 121 1.07 -13.50 1.47
CA ILE A 121 1.77 -12.31 1.00
C ILE A 121 2.64 -12.55 -0.24
N GLY A 122 3.34 -13.67 -0.32
CA GLY A 122 4.17 -14.00 -1.49
C GLY A 122 3.34 -14.16 -2.77
N HIS A 123 2.13 -14.74 -2.67
CA HIS A 123 1.21 -14.83 -3.80
C HIS A 123 0.73 -13.44 -4.23
N THR A 124 0.25 -12.64 -3.28
CA THR A 124 -0.22 -11.26 -3.55
C THR A 124 0.87 -10.41 -4.19
N LEU A 125 2.12 -10.46 -3.69
CA LEU A 125 3.23 -9.72 -4.30
C LEU A 125 3.56 -10.23 -5.71
N GLY A 126 3.43 -11.53 -5.97
CA GLY A 126 3.55 -12.11 -7.31
C GLY A 126 2.50 -11.56 -8.28
N GLU A 127 1.23 -11.48 -7.85
CA GLU A 127 0.16 -10.88 -8.65
C GLU A 127 0.39 -9.38 -8.89
N LEU A 128 0.82 -8.64 -7.87
CA LEU A 128 1.17 -7.21 -8.01
C LEU A 128 2.31 -7.02 -9.02
N ARG A 129 3.32 -7.91 -8.99
CA ARG A 129 4.36 -7.90 -10.01
C ARG A 129 3.79 -8.09 -11.42
N GLU A 130 2.87 -9.03 -11.60
CA GLU A 130 2.25 -9.24 -12.92
C GLU A 130 1.34 -8.07 -13.34
N LEU A 131 0.72 -7.36 -12.42
CA LEU A 131 -0.03 -6.15 -12.71
C LEU A 131 0.87 -4.97 -13.13
N LEU A 132 2.11 -4.93 -12.69
CA LEU A 132 3.03 -3.86 -13.06
C LEU A 132 3.52 -4.02 -14.50
N ASN A 133 3.63 -2.92 -15.21
CA ASN A 133 4.43 -2.84 -16.43
C ASN A 133 5.92 -2.99 -16.09
N LEU A 134 6.74 -3.43 -17.06
CA LEU A 134 8.20 -3.49 -16.89
C LEU A 134 8.75 -2.10 -16.51
N GLY A 135 9.63 -2.02 -15.53
CA GLY A 135 10.13 -0.76 -14.96
C GLY A 135 9.13 -0.03 -14.07
N GLY A 136 7.94 -0.61 -13.85
CA GLY A 136 6.97 -0.11 -12.88
C GLY A 136 7.41 -0.38 -11.44
N ALA A 137 6.70 0.20 -10.47
CA ALA A 137 7.07 0.11 -9.06
C ALA A 137 5.89 -0.19 -8.15
N VAL A 138 6.18 -0.77 -6.99
CA VAL A 138 5.27 -0.78 -5.84
C VAL A 138 5.85 0.12 -4.74
N VAL A 139 4.99 0.95 -4.14
CA VAL A 139 5.32 1.79 -2.98
C VAL A 139 4.29 1.48 -1.89
N PHE A 140 4.74 1.05 -0.73
CA PHE A 140 3.80 0.71 0.34
C PHE A 140 4.32 1.08 1.72
N ILE A 141 3.38 1.33 2.64
CA ILE A 141 3.65 1.62 4.04
C ILE A 141 3.17 0.43 4.86
N GLU A 142 3.99 -0.07 5.77
CA GLU A 142 3.60 -1.15 6.68
C GLU A 142 4.22 -1.02 8.07
N THR A 143 3.52 -1.58 9.06
CA THR A 143 4.04 -1.85 10.40
C THR A 143 4.94 -3.08 10.32
N VAL A 144 6.13 -3.02 10.94
CA VAL A 144 7.14 -4.10 10.88
C VAL A 144 7.38 -4.78 12.22
N VAL A 145 6.74 -4.30 13.30
CA VAL A 145 6.77 -4.91 14.63
C VAL A 145 5.38 -4.87 15.26
N ALA A 146 4.96 -5.96 15.86
CA ALA A 146 3.70 -6.03 16.60
C ALA A 146 3.85 -5.43 18.00
N HIS A 147 3.29 -4.25 18.22
CA HIS A 147 3.19 -3.66 19.57
C HIS A 147 1.95 -4.18 20.30
N SER A 148 2.06 -4.40 21.60
CA SER A 148 0.97 -4.90 22.45
C SER A 148 -0.30 -4.02 22.39
N GLN A 149 -0.16 -2.72 22.13
CA GLN A 149 -1.29 -1.79 21.96
C GLN A 149 -2.03 -2.00 20.63
N LEU A 150 -1.33 -2.40 19.57
CA LEU A 150 -1.93 -2.75 18.29
C LEU A 150 -2.61 -4.13 18.37
N LEU A 151 -2.02 -5.07 19.09
CA LEU A 151 -2.53 -6.44 19.21
C LEU A 151 -3.94 -6.49 19.84
N THR A 152 -4.26 -5.61 20.79
CA THR A 152 -5.57 -5.60 21.44
C THR A 152 -6.70 -5.05 20.60
N SER A 153 -6.43 -4.13 19.66
CA SER A 153 -7.45 -3.53 18.78
C SER A 153 -7.46 -4.14 17.38
N VAL A 154 -6.29 -4.44 16.84
CA VAL A 154 -6.12 -4.92 15.47
C VAL A 154 -6.58 -6.37 15.33
N HIS A 155 -6.30 -7.25 16.30
CA HIS A 155 -6.80 -8.63 16.28
C HIS A 155 -8.32 -8.72 16.20
N PHE A 156 -9.04 -7.83 16.90
CA PHE A 156 -10.48 -7.78 16.83
C PHE A 156 -10.99 -7.29 15.46
N LEU A 157 -10.36 -6.28 14.90
CA LEU A 157 -10.73 -5.71 13.59
C LEU A 157 -10.37 -6.64 12.42
N MET A 158 -9.35 -7.48 12.61
CA MET A 158 -8.84 -8.40 11.58
C MET A 158 -9.33 -9.84 11.75
N SER A 159 -10.25 -10.10 12.66
CA SER A 159 -10.86 -11.42 12.80
C SER A 159 -11.57 -11.80 11.51
N PRO A 160 -11.23 -12.92 10.87
CA PRO A 160 -11.87 -13.33 9.63
C PRO A 160 -13.35 -13.64 9.87
N ALA A 161 -14.16 -13.47 8.84
CA ALA A 161 -15.52 -14.00 8.87
C ALA A 161 -15.48 -15.54 9.06
N PRO A 162 -16.47 -16.13 9.73
CA PRO A 162 -16.49 -17.57 9.94
C PRO A 162 -16.29 -18.36 8.64
N GLY A 163 -15.30 -19.26 8.61
CA GLY A 163 -14.97 -20.08 7.44
C GLY A 163 -14.05 -19.43 6.42
N GLN A 164 -13.61 -18.19 6.63
CA GLN A 164 -12.60 -17.55 5.79
C GLN A 164 -11.19 -17.74 6.37
N PRO A 165 -10.15 -17.90 5.52
CA PRO A 165 -8.77 -17.92 5.99
C PRO A 165 -8.40 -16.55 6.60
N HIS A 166 -7.62 -16.57 7.67
CA HIS A 166 -7.06 -15.34 8.21
C HIS A 166 -5.80 -14.90 7.45
N ALA A 167 -5.45 -13.65 7.58
CA ALA A 167 -4.22 -13.09 7.02
C ALA A 167 -3.00 -13.92 7.46
N GLY A 168 -2.11 -14.25 6.52
CA GLY A 168 -0.88 -14.99 6.81
C GLY A 168 -1.05 -16.48 7.08
N ALA A 169 -2.25 -17.03 6.91
CA ALA A 169 -2.52 -18.46 7.20
C ALA A 169 -1.64 -19.43 6.40
N ALA A 170 -1.13 -19.01 5.25
CA ALA A 170 -0.38 -19.86 4.32
C ALA A 170 0.99 -19.27 3.91
N ASP A 171 1.51 -18.28 4.62
CA ASP A 171 2.80 -17.64 4.32
C ASP A 171 3.80 -17.75 5.48
N VAL A 172 4.83 -16.90 5.53
CA VAL A 172 5.88 -16.88 6.56
C VAL A 172 5.34 -16.68 7.98
N ARG A 173 4.09 -16.27 8.13
CA ARG A 173 3.39 -16.09 9.41
C ARG A 173 2.65 -17.35 9.84
N ALA A 174 2.56 -18.36 8.99
CA ALA A 174 1.79 -19.59 9.27
C ALA A 174 2.25 -20.28 10.57
N GLY A 175 1.30 -20.68 11.40
CA GLY A 175 1.56 -21.30 12.69
C GLY A 175 2.01 -20.33 13.79
N THR A 176 1.92 -19.02 13.56
CA THR A 176 2.17 -17.96 14.54
C THR A 176 0.92 -17.07 14.70
N ASP A 177 0.88 -16.28 15.79
CA ASP A 177 -0.17 -15.27 15.99
C ASP A 177 0.22 -13.91 15.40
N ARG A 178 1.27 -13.85 14.56
CA ARG A 178 1.76 -12.58 13.96
C ARG A 178 0.84 -12.12 12.84
N ILE A 179 0.54 -10.83 12.85
CA ILE A 179 -0.15 -10.13 11.77
C ILE A 179 0.85 -9.50 10.82
N PHE A 180 1.91 -8.90 11.37
CA PHE A 180 2.89 -8.11 10.63
C PHE A 180 4.14 -8.94 10.31
N LEU A 181 4.74 -8.63 9.16
CA LEU A 181 6.05 -9.11 8.77
C LEU A 181 7.13 -8.17 9.30
N THR A 182 8.32 -8.70 9.59
CA THR A 182 9.49 -7.85 9.87
C THR A 182 9.97 -7.14 8.61
N GLU A 183 10.85 -6.15 8.77
CA GLU A 183 11.48 -5.46 7.63
C GLU A 183 12.23 -6.45 6.73
N GLU A 184 13.01 -7.37 7.31
CA GLU A 184 13.74 -8.40 6.57
C GLU A 184 12.81 -9.36 5.83
N GLU A 185 11.71 -9.77 6.46
CA GLU A 185 10.70 -10.61 5.81
C GLU A 185 10.08 -9.89 4.61
N TRP A 186 9.73 -8.59 4.71
CA TRP A 186 9.22 -7.81 3.59
C TRP A 186 10.22 -7.77 2.43
N VAL A 187 11.48 -7.46 2.71
CA VAL A 187 12.55 -7.45 1.69
C VAL A 187 12.73 -8.81 1.05
N GLY A 188 12.69 -9.89 1.85
CA GLY A 188 12.76 -11.27 1.36
C GLY A 188 11.58 -11.64 0.46
N GLN A 189 10.34 -11.30 0.87
CA GLN A 189 9.13 -11.59 0.09
C GLN A 189 9.07 -10.80 -1.23
N LEU A 190 9.48 -9.52 -1.23
CA LEU A 190 9.61 -8.72 -2.46
C LEU A 190 10.60 -9.36 -3.42
N THR A 191 11.78 -9.72 -2.93
CA THR A 191 12.83 -10.35 -3.75
C THR A 191 12.36 -11.69 -4.32
N ALA A 192 11.72 -12.53 -3.52
CA ALA A 192 11.18 -13.82 -3.93
C ALA A 192 10.08 -13.67 -4.99
N ALA A 193 9.28 -12.60 -4.92
CA ALA A 193 8.28 -12.27 -5.92
C ALA A 193 8.86 -11.65 -7.21
N GLY A 194 10.18 -11.42 -7.31
CA GLY A 194 10.82 -10.77 -8.45
C GLY A 194 10.60 -9.26 -8.52
N LEU A 195 10.36 -8.65 -7.37
CA LEU A 195 10.32 -7.20 -7.16
C LEU A 195 11.63 -6.80 -6.47
N ARG A 196 12.45 -5.97 -7.09
CA ARG A 196 13.74 -5.54 -6.52
C ARG A 196 13.53 -4.38 -5.55
N PRO A 197 13.78 -4.57 -4.23
CA PRO A 197 13.71 -3.49 -3.25
C PRO A 197 14.73 -2.39 -3.58
N VAL A 198 14.30 -1.12 -3.50
CA VAL A 198 15.16 0.04 -3.82
C VAL A 198 15.17 1.08 -2.71
N VAL A 199 14.13 1.11 -1.87
CA VAL A 199 14.01 2.07 -0.75
C VAL A 199 13.34 1.39 0.42
N VAL A 200 13.88 1.62 1.62
CA VAL A 200 13.23 1.37 2.93
C VAL A 200 13.47 2.60 3.80
N LEU A 201 12.41 3.26 4.26
CA LEU A 201 12.49 4.46 5.08
C LEU A 201 11.48 4.37 6.26
N PRO A 202 11.81 4.96 7.43
CA PRO A 202 13.08 5.61 7.76
C PRO A 202 14.24 4.61 7.82
N ALA A 203 15.47 5.08 7.55
CA ALA A 203 16.68 4.26 7.74
C ALA A 203 16.85 3.86 9.21
N ALA A 204 17.57 2.77 9.47
CA ALA A 204 17.67 2.19 10.81
C ALA A 204 18.25 3.14 11.88
N ASP A 205 19.09 4.08 11.48
CA ASP A 205 19.67 5.11 12.35
C ASP A 205 18.81 6.36 12.55
N HIS A 206 17.70 6.46 11.84
CA HIS A 206 16.78 7.58 11.96
C HIS A 206 15.95 7.48 13.24
N PRO A 207 15.73 8.58 14.01
CA PRO A 207 14.98 8.53 15.27
C PRO A 207 13.56 7.95 15.15
N LEU A 208 12.88 8.16 14.03
CA LEU A 208 11.54 7.61 13.78
C LEU A 208 11.55 6.10 13.47
N ALA A 209 12.72 5.48 13.24
CA ALA A 209 12.82 4.04 13.03
C ALA A 209 12.31 3.23 14.24
N LEU A 210 12.40 3.81 15.45
CA LEU A 210 11.89 3.23 16.70
C LEU A 210 10.35 3.13 16.76
N LEU A 211 9.64 3.75 15.81
CA LEU A 211 8.19 3.68 15.75
C LEU A 211 7.67 2.55 14.84
N ASP A 212 8.57 1.66 14.41
CA ASP A 212 8.31 0.36 13.79
C ASP A 212 7.34 0.38 12.59
N GLN A 213 7.33 1.48 11.87
CA GLN A 213 6.65 1.61 10.58
C GLN A 213 7.65 1.99 9.49
N ARG A 214 7.46 1.44 8.30
CA ARG A 214 8.32 1.68 7.14
C ARG A 214 7.51 1.99 5.89
N VAL A 215 8.08 2.83 5.03
CA VAL A 215 7.71 2.87 3.62
C VAL A 215 8.75 2.10 2.81
N PHE A 216 8.26 1.23 1.97
CA PHE A 216 9.05 0.42 1.04
C PHE A 216 8.80 0.88 -0.38
N ALA A 217 9.82 0.82 -1.22
CA ALA A 217 9.66 0.87 -2.67
C ALA A 217 10.44 -0.27 -3.31
N ALA A 218 9.80 -0.94 -4.27
CA ALA A 218 10.43 -1.99 -5.07
C ALA A 218 10.03 -1.85 -6.54
N VAL A 219 10.88 -2.32 -7.45
CA VAL A 219 10.74 -2.13 -8.90
C VAL A 219 10.62 -3.49 -9.57
N ARG A 220 9.69 -3.62 -10.53
CA ARG A 220 9.71 -4.69 -11.52
C ARG A 220 10.77 -4.34 -12.55
N ASP A 221 11.88 -5.09 -12.54
CA ASP A 221 12.94 -4.90 -13.54
C ASP A 221 12.44 -5.21 -14.96
N ALA A 222 13.16 -4.71 -15.95
CA ALA A 222 12.85 -4.86 -17.37
C ALA A 222 13.09 -6.29 -17.88
#